data_d517201db90cd371e8025514cae7839b
#
_entry.id   d517201db90cd371e8025514cae7839b
#
_cell.length_a   1.000
_cell.length_b   1.000
_cell.length_c   1.000
_cell.angle_alpha   90.00
_cell.angle_beta   90.00
_cell.angle_gamma   90.00
#
_symmetry.space_group_name_H-M   'P 1'
#
loop_
_entity.id
_entity.type
_entity.pdbx_description
1 polymer ?
#
loop_
_entity_poly.entity_id
_entity_poly.type
_entity_poly.pdbx_seq_one_letter_code
_entity_poly.pdbx_strand_id
1 'polypeptide(L)'
;KKMSKSDPSDQSRINLNDDADTIALKVRRAKTDPEPLPSDSAGLEGRPEARNLVGIYAALLDIDHDGVLKDHGGKGFGDFKKSLADLLVDKLAPIAAETKRLIDDVAYVDATLKAGAERAAAIADPIVAKTEELVGFLRV
;
A
#
# COMPACT_ATOMS: atom_id res chain seq x y z
N LYS A 1 6.58 -5.53 14.15
CA LYS A 1 7.01 -6.75 13.45
C LYS A 1 7.16 -6.45 11.97
N LYS A 2 8.26 -6.88 11.35
CA LYS A 2 8.47 -6.69 9.91
C LYS A 2 7.38 -7.46 9.13
N MET A 3 6.66 -6.77 8.26
CA MET A 3 5.73 -7.39 7.34
C MET A 3 6.49 -8.05 6.18
N SER A 4 6.00 -9.17 5.68
CA SER A 4 6.52 -9.86 4.51
C SER A 4 5.40 -10.08 3.51
N LYS A 5 5.65 -9.74 2.23
CA LYS A 5 4.73 -10.08 1.15
C LYS A 5 4.63 -11.59 0.90
N SER A 6 5.58 -12.34 1.43
CA SER A 6 5.61 -13.82 1.38
C SER A 6 4.90 -14.46 2.56
N ASP A 7 4.30 -13.69 3.47
CA ASP A 7 3.46 -14.23 4.53
C ASP A 7 2.24 -14.91 3.88
N PRO A 8 1.98 -16.20 4.19
CA PRO A 8 0.82 -16.91 3.65
C PRO A 8 -0.52 -16.28 4.08
N SER A 9 -0.52 -15.53 5.20
CA SER A 9 -1.69 -14.77 5.63
C SER A 9 -1.73 -13.38 4.99
N ASP A 10 -2.79 -13.10 4.27
CA ASP A 10 -3.07 -11.78 3.70
C ASP A 10 -3.69 -10.78 4.71
N GLN A 11 -3.94 -11.22 5.94
CA GLN A 11 -4.62 -10.42 6.98
C GLN A 11 -3.73 -9.32 7.58
N SER A 12 -2.42 -9.38 7.37
CA SER A 12 -1.45 -8.42 7.94
C SER A 12 -1.20 -7.21 7.04
N ARG A 13 -1.83 -7.13 5.87
CA ARG A 13 -1.63 -6.05 4.89
C ARG A 13 -2.92 -5.73 4.14
N ILE A 14 -3.01 -4.51 3.66
CA ILE A 14 -4.02 -4.08 2.70
C ILE A 14 -3.32 -3.94 1.35
N ASN A 15 -3.82 -4.66 0.36
CA ASN A 15 -3.31 -4.56 -1.00
C ASN A 15 -4.04 -3.42 -1.73
N LEU A 16 -3.36 -2.75 -2.66
CA LEU A 16 -3.93 -1.62 -3.40
C LEU A 16 -5.11 -2.02 -4.32
N ASN A 17 -5.25 -3.32 -4.58
CA ASN A 17 -6.33 -3.90 -5.37
C ASN A 17 -7.36 -4.67 -4.52
N ASP A 18 -7.30 -4.59 -3.19
CA ASP A 18 -8.35 -5.12 -2.34
C ASP A 18 -9.66 -4.36 -2.61
N ASP A 19 -10.78 -5.08 -2.63
CA ASP A 19 -12.10 -4.46 -2.69
C ASP A 19 -12.54 -3.89 -1.34
N ALA A 20 -13.61 -3.11 -1.35
CA ALA A 20 -14.12 -2.42 -0.16
C ALA A 20 -14.45 -3.39 0.99
N ASP A 21 -15.06 -4.53 0.67
CA ASP A 21 -15.44 -5.53 1.68
C ASP A 21 -14.21 -6.19 2.31
N THR A 22 -13.20 -6.49 1.50
CA THR A 22 -11.92 -7.04 1.95
C THR A 22 -11.19 -6.05 2.85
N ILE A 23 -11.11 -4.77 2.48
CA ILE A 23 -10.52 -3.71 3.29
C ILE A 23 -11.24 -3.60 4.64
N ALA A 24 -12.58 -3.49 4.61
CA ALA A 24 -13.38 -3.39 5.83
C ALA A 24 -13.22 -4.61 6.74
N LEU A 25 -13.15 -5.81 6.18
CA LEU A 25 -12.93 -7.04 6.92
C LEU A 25 -11.55 -7.07 7.59
N LYS A 26 -10.49 -6.70 6.85
CA LYS A 26 -9.11 -6.65 7.37
C LYS A 26 -8.99 -5.63 8.51
N VAL A 27 -9.52 -4.43 8.34
CA VAL A 27 -9.51 -3.40 9.39
C VAL A 27 -10.30 -3.84 10.62
N ARG A 28 -11.48 -4.42 10.43
CA ARG A 28 -12.30 -4.94 11.54
C ARG A 28 -11.56 -6.00 12.36
N ARG A 29 -10.83 -6.91 11.68
CA ARG A 29 -10.06 -7.99 12.30
C ARG A 29 -8.70 -7.56 12.85
N ALA A 30 -8.24 -6.36 12.55
CA ALA A 30 -6.99 -5.84 13.07
C ALA A 30 -7.00 -5.90 14.61
N LYS A 31 -5.90 -6.39 15.18
CA LYS A 31 -5.77 -6.51 16.64
C LYS A 31 -5.78 -5.13 17.28
N THR A 32 -6.48 -5.00 18.40
CA THR A 32 -6.50 -3.82 19.27
C THR A 32 -6.57 -4.25 20.73
N ASP A 33 -6.15 -3.37 21.62
CA ASP A 33 -6.36 -3.54 23.06
C ASP A 33 -7.81 -3.17 23.45
N PRO A 34 -8.27 -3.46 24.68
CA PRO A 34 -9.63 -3.21 25.12
C PRO A 34 -9.92 -1.75 25.49
N GLU A 35 -8.89 -0.92 25.66
CA GLU A 35 -9.05 0.47 26.14
C GLU A 35 -9.55 1.38 25.02
N PRO A 36 -10.31 2.43 25.30
CA PRO A 36 -10.64 3.46 24.32
C PRO A 36 -9.39 4.12 23.72
N LEU A 37 -9.53 4.75 22.56
CA LEU A 37 -8.47 5.57 21.99
C LEU A 37 -8.09 6.70 22.97
N PRO A 38 -6.79 6.97 23.17
CA PRO A 38 -6.36 8.09 24.00
C PRO A 38 -6.74 9.43 23.34
N SER A 39 -6.74 10.49 24.13
CA SER A 39 -7.06 11.84 23.63
C SER A 39 -5.86 12.58 23.02
N ASP A 40 -4.64 12.05 23.21
CA ASP A 40 -3.40 12.63 22.71
C ASP A 40 -2.38 11.54 22.33
N SER A 41 -1.31 11.93 21.65
CA SER A 41 -0.26 11.03 21.18
C SER A 41 0.58 10.42 22.30
N ALA A 42 0.66 11.04 23.47
CA ALA A 42 1.36 10.47 24.63
C ALA A 42 0.64 9.20 25.13
N GLY A 43 -0.67 9.17 25.09
CA GLY A 43 -1.47 8.01 25.43
C GLY A 43 -1.33 6.80 24.49
N LEU A 44 -0.64 6.96 23.33
CA LEU A 44 -0.29 5.85 22.45
C LEU A 44 1.01 5.13 22.88
N GLU A 45 1.73 5.64 23.86
CA GLU A 45 2.91 4.99 24.38
C GLU A 45 2.55 3.64 25.00
N GLY A 46 3.29 2.59 24.67
CA GLY A 46 2.99 1.21 25.12
C GLY A 46 1.79 0.55 24.43
N ARG A 47 1.10 1.22 23.49
CA ARG A 47 -0.07 0.70 22.76
C ARG A 47 0.23 0.57 21.25
N PRO A 48 1.06 -0.39 20.82
CA PRO A 48 1.57 -0.49 19.45
C PRO A 48 0.47 -0.70 18.41
N GLU A 49 -0.59 -1.44 18.74
CA GLU A 49 -1.72 -1.68 17.84
C GLU A 49 -2.55 -0.40 17.61
N ALA A 50 -2.84 0.34 18.67
CA ALA A 50 -3.53 1.63 18.59
C ALA A 50 -2.71 2.63 17.77
N ARG A 51 -1.41 2.76 18.10
CA ARG A 51 -0.48 3.64 17.38
C ARG A 51 -0.39 3.32 15.90
N ASN A 52 -0.38 2.04 15.54
CA ASN A 52 -0.36 1.59 14.15
C ASN A 52 -1.61 2.04 13.39
N LEU A 53 -2.80 1.82 13.93
CA LEU A 53 -4.05 2.20 13.25
C LEU A 53 -4.21 3.72 13.16
N VAL A 54 -3.87 4.45 14.22
CA VAL A 54 -3.85 5.92 14.22
C VAL A 54 -2.84 6.45 13.21
N GLY A 55 -1.65 5.83 13.13
CA GLY A 55 -0.62 6.20 12.16
C GLY A 55 -1.06 6.00 10.71
N ILE A 56 -1.80 4.92 10.40
CA ILE A 56 -2.37 4.69 9.07
C ILE A 56 -3.39 5.80 8.74
N TYR A 57 -4.27 6.13 9.68
CA TYR A 57 -5.26 7.18 9.50
C TYR A 57 -4.60 8.55 9.24
N ALA A 58 -3.61 8.88 10.07
CA ALA A 58 -2.83 10.11 9.98
C ALA A 58 -2.13 10.24 8.61
N ALA A 59 -1.48 9.17 8.16
CA ALA A 59 -0.78 9.13 6.87
C ALA A 59 -1.73 9.31 5.67
N LEU A 60 -2.95 8.77 5.73
CA LEU A 60 -3.94 8.91 4.66
C LEU A 60 -4.49 10.33 4.52
N LEU A 61 -4.49 11.11 5.60
CA LEU A 61 -4.97 12.49 5.62
C LEU A 61 -3.84 13.52 5.62
N ASP A 62 -2.58 13.09 5.68
CA ASP A 62 -1.41 13.98 5.81
C ASP A 62 -1.50 14.90 7.04
N ILE A 63 -1.89 14.32 8.19
CA ILE A 63 -1.99 14.98 9.50
C ILE A 63 -1.15 14.23 10.54
N ASP A 64 -0.94 14.83 11.70
CA ASP A 64 -0.30 14.16 12.84
C ASP A 64 -1.27 13.27 13.64
N HIS A 65 -0.72 12.50 14.59
CA HIS A 65 -1.52 11.64 15.46
C HIS A 65 -2.50 12.43 16.32
N ASP A 66 -2.12 13.61 16.80
CA ASP A 66 -2.97 14.43 17.64
C ASP A 66 -4.18 14.96 16.86
N GLY A 67 -4.01 15.25 15.57
CA GLY A 67 -5.11 15.59 14.66
C GLY A 67 -6.15 14.47 14.57
N VAL A 68 -5.70 13.21 14.45
CA VAL A 68 -6.62 12.05 14.45
C VAL A 68 -7.30 11.89 15.81
N LEU A 69 -6.53 11.99 16.90
CA LEU A 69 -7.02 11.76 18.26
C LEU A 69 -7.96 12.85 18.75
N LYS A 70 -7.87 14.05 18.21
CA LYS A 70 -8.82 15.13 18.47
C LYS A 70 -10.25 14.75 18.06
N ASP A 71 -10.40 14.02 16.96
CA ASP A 71 -11.71 13.65 16.42
C ASP A 71 -12.20 12.28 16.94
N HIS A 72 -11.28 11.39 17.28
CA HIS A 72 -11.56 10.00 17.64
C HIS A 72 -11.21 9.64 19.09
N GLY A 73 -10.48 10.47 19.81
CA GLY A 73 -10.08 10.23 21.21
C GLY A 73 -11.26 9.95 22.12
N GLY A 74 -11.09 9.05 23.07
CA GLY A 74 -12.13 8.61 24.00
C GLY A 74 -13.18 7.66 23.41
N LYS A 75 -13.19 7.43 22.10
CA LYS A 75 -14.10 6.50 21.43
C LYS A 75 -13.55 5.08 21.45
N GLY A 76 -14.44 4.10 21.40
CA GLY A 76 -14.07 2.70 21.25
C GLY A 76 -13.51 2.38 19.87
N PHE A 77 -12.71 1.34 19.77
CA PHE A 77 -12.11 0.90 18.49
C PHE A 77 -13.14 0.49 17.43
N GLY A 78 -14.36 0.12 17.80
CA GLY A 78 -15.41 -0.22 16.83
C GLY A 78 -15.71 0.92 15.87
N ASP A 79 -16.00 2.11 16.41
CA ASP A 79 -16.31 3.31 15.62
C ASP A 79 -15.08 3.82 14.88
N PHE A 80 -13.92 3.81 15.52
CA PHE A 80 -12.67 4.22 14.88
C PHE A 80 -12.30 3.34 13.69
N LYS A 81 -12.40 2.01 13.83
CA LYS A 81 -12.11 1.06 12.74
C LYS A 81 -13.07 1.23 11.57
N LYS A 82 -14.34 1.55 11.86
CA LYS A 82 -15.29 1.86 10.80
C LYS A 82 -14.86 3.09 10.01
N SER A 83 -14.56 4.20 10.70
CA SER A 83 -14.07 5.43 10.05
C SER A 83 -12.76 5.20 9.29
N LEU A 84 -11.85 4.39 9.82
CA LEU A 84 -10.60 4.03 9.13
C LEU A 84 -10.85 3.19 7.87
N ALA A 85 -11.79 2.24 7.93
CA ALA A 85 -12.15 1.43 6.76
C ALA A 85 -12.77 2.30 5.66
N ASP A 86 -13.70 3.19 6.02
CA ASP A 86 -14.35 4.11 5.08
C ASP A 86 -13.30 5.02 4.40
N LEU A 87 -12.36 5.56 5.18
CA LEU A 87 -11.26 6.39 4.66
C LEU A 87 -10.33 5.59 3.72
N LEU A 88 -9.95 4.36 4.10
CA LEU A 88 -9.13 3.50 3.26
C LEU A 88 -9.82 3.17 1.94
N VAL A 89 -11.11 2.84 1.98
CA VAL A 89 -11.89 2.57 0.76
C VAL A 89 -11.91 3.80 -0.14
N ASP A 90 -12.21 4.97 0.41
CA ASP A 90 -12.22 6.23 -0.36
C ASP A 90 -10.87 6.50 -1.05
N LYS A 91 -9.77 6.36 -0.33
CA LYS A 91 -8.42 6.65 -0.84
C LYS A 91 -7.89 5.60 -1.81
N LEU A 92 -8.25 4.33 -1.63
CA LEU A 92 -7.72 3.22 -2.45
C LEU A 92 -8.61 2.85 -3.64
N ALA A 93 -9.92 3.15 -3.59
CA ALA A 93 -10.84 2.83 -4.68
C ALA A 93 -10.41 3.34 -6.06
N PRO A 94 -9.90 4.58 -6.23
CA PRO A 94 -9.43 5.06 -7.52
C PRO A 94 -8.24 4.24 -8.06
N ILE A 95 -7.32 3.83 -7.17
CA ILE A 95 -6.14 3.03 -7.52
C ILE A 95 -6.57 1.63 -7.96
N ALA A 96 -7.47 0.98 -7.20
CA ALA A 96 -8.00 -0.33 -7.52
C ALA A 96 -8.77 -0.32 -8.86
N ALA A 97 -9.58 0.70 -9.09
CA ALA A 97 -10.34 0.86 -10.33
C ALA A 97 -9.42 1.02 -11.55
N GLU A 98 -8.38 1.86 -11.45
CA GLU A 98 -7.44 2.06 -12.55
C GLU A 98 -6.58 0.81 -12.79
N THR A 99 -6.16 0.14 -11.73
CA THR A 99 -5.44 -1.14 -11.83
C THR A 99 -6.28 -2.18 -12.58
N LYS A 100 -7.58 -2.30 -12.23
CA LYS A 100 -8.49 -3.20 -12.93
C LYS A 100 -8.67 -2.81 -14.39
N ARG A 101 -8.88 -1.53 -14.68
CA ARG A 101 -8.99 -1.03 -16.06
C ARG A 101 -7.78 -1.42 -16.90
N LEU A 102 -6.57 -1.27 -16.35
CA LEU A 102 -5.33 -1.61 -17.04
C LEU A 102 -5.17 -3.13 -17.23
N ILE A 103 -5.54 -3.94 -16.25
CA ILE A 103 -5.50 -5.40 -16.36
C ILE A 103 -6.46 -5.89 -17.46
N ASP A 104 -7.60 -5.27 -17.60
CA ASP A 104 -8.61 -5.62 -18.60
C ASP A 104 -8.21 -5.12 -20.02
N ASP A 105 -7.31 -4.12 -20.13
CA ASP A 105 -6.81 -3.56 -21.38
C ASP A 105 -5.40 -4.09 -21.72
N VAL A 106 -5.34 -5.38 -22.01
CA VAL A 106 -4.08 -6.09 -22.34
C VAL A 106 -3.35 -5.45 -23.51
N ALA A 107 -4.08 -4.97 -24.52
CA ALA A 107 -3.48 -4.36 -25.70
C ALA A 107 -2.72 -3.06 -25.36
N TYR A 108 -3.27 -2.23 -24.47
CA TYR A 108 -2.60 -1.02 -24.00
C TYR A 108 -1.34 -1.36 -23.18
N VAL A 109 -1.44 -2.35 -22.30
CA VAL A 109 -0.30 -2.79 -21.47
C VAL A 109 0.81 -3.35 -22.35
N ASP A 110 0.50 -4.22 -23.31
CA ASP A 110 1.48 -4.79 -24.25
C ASP A 110 2.16 -3.71 -25.09
N ALA A 111 1.39 -2.76 -25.62
CA ALA A 111 1.96 -1.64 -26.38
C ALA A 111 2.91 -0.78 -25.53
N THR A 112 2.54 -0.53 -24.28
CA THR A 112 3.37 0.23 -23.33
C THR A 112 4.67 -0.50 -23.00
N LEU A 113 4.59 -1.81 -22.74
CA LEU A 113 5.75 -2.66 -22.47
C LEU A 113 6.68 -2.73 -23.68
N LYS A 114 6.12 -2.90 -24.88
CA LYS A 114 6.90 -2.92 -26.13
C LYS A 114 7.66 -1.61 -26.35
N ALA A 115 6.97 -0.47 -26.23
CA ALA A 115 7.60 0.84 -26.37
C ALA A 115 8.68 1.08 -25.28
N GLY A 116 8.49 0.56 -24.07
CA GLY A 116 9.48 0.59 -22.99
C GLY A 116 10.70 -0.26 -23.31
N ALA A 117 10.49 -1.48 -23.82
CA ALA A 117 11.55 -2.39 -24.23
C ALA A 117 12.40 -1.83 -25.37
N GLU A 118 11.77 -1.25 -26.40
CA GLU A 118 12.46 -0.60 -27.52
C GLU A 118 13.36 0.55 -27.06
N ARG A 119 12.88 1.39 -26.14
CA ARG A 119 13.69 2.49 -25.56
C ARG A 119 14.86 1.96 -24.73
N ALA A 120 14.64 0.91 -23.94
CA ALA A 120 15.69 0.29 -23.12
C ALA A 120 16.75 -0.37 -24.01
N ALA A 121 16.35 -1.12 -25.05
CA ALA A 121 17.24 -1.76 -26.00
C ALA A 121 18.10 -0.72 -26.76
N ALA A 122 17.52 0.37 -27.20
CA ALA A 122 18.25 1.45 -27.89
C ALA A 122 19.42 2.02 -27.06
N ILE A 123 19.32 1.97 -25.72
CA ILE A 123 20.38 2.40 -24.80
C ILE A 123 21.34 1.26 -24.48
N ALA A 124 20.82 0.08 -24.17
CA ALA A 124 21.60 -1.05 -23.67
C ALA A 124 22.38 -1.77 -24.77
N ASP A 125 21.76 -2.03 -25.92
CA ASP A 125 22.34 -2.88 -26.98
C ASP A 125 23.70 -2.34 -27.51
N PRO A 126 23.89 -1.03 -27.75
CA PRO A 126 25.20 -0.50 -28.15
C PRO A 126 26.30 -0.73 -27.10
N ILE A 127 25.93 -0.67 -25.80
CA ILE A 127 26.87 -0.86 -24.70
C ILE A 127 27.25 -2.34 -24.59
N VAL A 128 26.26 -3.23 -24.67
CA VAL A 128 26.47 -4.69 -24.69
C VAL A 128 27.34 -5.09 -25.87
N ALA A 129 27.01 -4.59 -27.06
CA ALA A 129 27.77 -4.85 -28.27
C ALA A 129 29.26 -4.49 -28.14
N LYS A 130 29.52 -3.29 -27.62
CA LYS A 130 30.91 -2.84 -27.38
C LYS A 130 31.61 -3.66 -26.32
N THR A 131 30.91 -4.09 -25.30
CA THR A 131 31.47 -4.95 -24.24
C THR A 131 31.87 -6.32 -24.80
N GLU A 132 30.99 -6.94 -25.60
CA GLU A 132 31.23 -8.23 -26.26
C GLU A 132 32.46 -8.15 -27.19
N GLU A 133 32.59 -7.08 -27.96
CA GLU A 133 33.75 -6.83 -28.81
C GLU A 133 35.05 -6.73 -27.98
N LEU A 134 35.04 -5.98 -26.89
CA LEU A 134 36.21 -5.78 -26.01
C LEU A 134 36.68 -7.06 -25.33
N VAL A 135 35.74 -7.96 -24.96
CA VAL A 135 36.08 -9.25 -24.33
C VAL A 135 36.29 -10.37 -25.36
N GLY A 136 36.13 -10.11 -26.65
CA GLY A 136 36.39 -11.06 -27.72
C GLY A 136 35.31 -12.13 -27.91
N PHE A 137 34.06 -11.84 -27.53
CA PHE A 137 32.94 -12.72 -27.84
C PHE A 137 32.58 -12.65 -29.32
N LEU A 138 32.48 -13.85 -29.95
CA LEU A 138 32.01 -13.95 -31.31
C LEU A 138 30.49 -13.84 -31.35
N ARG A 139 29.98 -12.89 -32.16
CA ARG A 139 28.57 -12.88 -32.53
C ARG A 139 28.34 -13.87 -33.66
N VAL A 140 27.53 -14.89 -33.40
CA VAL A 140 27.07 -15.87 -34.37
C VAL A 140 25.79 -15.40 -35.03
#